data_eadf13475ea2eeaf0e17550e2c718f88
#
_entry.id   eadf13475ea2eeaf0e17550e2c718f88
#
_cell.length_a   1.000
_cell.length_b   1.000
_cell.length_c   1.000
_cell.angle_alpha   90.00
_cell.angle_beta   90.00
_cell.angle_gamma   90.00
#
_symmetry.space_group_name_H-M   'P 1'
#
loop_
_entity.id
_entity.type
_entity.pdbx_description
1 polymer ?
#
loop_
_entity_poly.entity_id
_entity_poly.type
_entity_poly.pdbx_seq_one_letter_code
_entity_poly.pdbx_strand_id
1 'polypeptide(L)'
;VQTSSSHEPFEVPFHRLDDKVLNAFAYADSCVGDFIKQYQELPQWKNTVFVLVPDHQGAYPYPIENPLDGQTIPLILIGGAIKEPRVIDTYASQIDIAATLLSQLGLPHDEFTFSKDILNPSSPHFGYFTRPNYFGMVTPENQLVYNLDANTVLDEGTEKGANLEKGKAFLQKLYDDLAKR
;
A
#
# COMPACT_ATOMS: atom_id res chain seq x y z
N VAL A 1 1.45 -5.20 14.24
CA VAL A 1 2.06 -4.13 15.06
C VAL A 1 1.92 -2.83 14.29
N GLN A 2 1.50 -1.76 14.95
CA GLN A 2 1.42 -0.42 14.38
C GLN A 2 2.46 0.46 15.08
N THR A 3 3.26 1.17 14.30
CA THR A 3 4.14 2.22 14.80
C THR A 3 3.39 3.56 14.77
N SER A 4 3.52 4.38 15.80
CA SER A 4 2.83 5.68 15.89
C SER A 4 3.76 6.88 15.99
N SER A 5 5.07 6.65 16.15
CA SER A 5 6.05 7.73 16.34
C SER A 5 6.22 8.63 15.11
N SER A 6 5.90 8.15 13.93
CA SER A 6 5.90 8.94 12.69
C SER A 6 4.62 9.76 12.45
N HIS A 7 3.77 9.89 13.47
CA HIS A 7 2.56 10.71 13.49
C HIS A 7 2.74 11.94 14.39
N GLU A 8 1.93 12.97 14.16
CA GLU A 8 1.87 14.13 15.05
C GLU A 8 1.62 13.73 16.53
N PRO A 9 2.27 14.38 17.49
CA PRO A 9 3.06 15.61 17.42
C PRO A 9 4.55 15.44 17.06
N PHE A 10 4.99 14.27 16.58
CA PHE A 10 6.37 13.94 16.21
C PHE A 10 7.38 14.07 17.37
N GLU A 11 6.96 13.76 18.57
CA GLU A 11 7.79 13.77 19.76
C GLU A 11 8.37 12.38 20.01
N VAL A 12 9.70 12.28 19.90
CA VAL A 12 10.45 11.02 20.04
C VAL A 12 11.72 11.23 20.85
N PRO A 13 12.26 10.20 21.53
CA PRO A 13 13.51 10.31 22.27
C PRO A 13 14.74 10.20 21.32
N PHE A 14 14.64 10.73 20.11
CA PHE A 14 15.67 10.71 19.08
C PHE A 14 15.85 12.12 18.51
N HIS A 15 17.04 12.73 18.73
CA HIS A 15 17.32 14.12 18.42
C HIS A 15 18.68 14.23 17.72
N ARG A 16 18.84 13.55 16.58
CA ARG A 16 20.09 13.52 15.81
C ARG A 16 20.05 14.38 14.55
N LEU A 17 18.85 14.83 14.17
CA LEU A 17 18.60 15.67 13.01
C LEU A 17 18.01 17.00 13.47
N ASP A 18 18.18 18.04 12.68
CA ASP A 18 17.67 19.39 13.01
C ASP A 18 16.13 19.47 12.90
N ASP A 19 15.52 18.56 12.16
CA ASP A 19 14.09 18.52 11.91
C ASP A 19 13.40 17.45 12.76
N LYS A 20 12.34 17.85 13.49
CA LYS A 20 11.62 16.93 14.40
C LYS A 20 10.85 15.83 13.66
N VAL A 21 10.33 16.12 12.45
CA VAL A 21 9.59 15.13 11.66
C VAL A 21 10.55 14.06 11.15
N LEU A 22 11.73 14.48 10.65
CA LEU A 22 12.77 13.55 10.25
C LEU A 22 13.32 12.74 11.42
N ASN A 23 13.43 13.32 12.62
CA ASN A 23 13.78 12.55 13.81
C ASN A 23 12.73 11.48 14.13
N ALA A 24 11.44 11.79 13.99
CA ALA A 24 10.37 10.85 14.23
C ALA A 24 10.38 9.69 13.21
N PHE A 25 10.62 9.97 11.95
CA PHE A 25 10.78 8.94 10.91
C PHE A 25 12.02 8.07 11.16
N ALA A 26 13.17 8.68 11.44
CA ALA A 26 14.39 7.96 11.74
C ALA A 26 14.28 7.09 13.01
N TYR A 27 13.52 7.56 14.00
CA TYR A 27 13.23 6.78 15.21
C TYR A 27 12.36 5.55 14.89
N ALA A 28 11.28 5.72 14.12
CA ALA A 28 10.44 4.61 13.70
C ALA A 28 11.25 3.55 12.92
N ASP A 29 12.06 3.99 11.95
CA ASP A 29 12.94 3.13 11.16
C ASP A 29 13.95 2.37 12.05
N SER A 30 14.59 3.08 12.99
CA SER A 30 15.52 2.48 13.95
C SER A 30 14.84 1.40 14.81
N CYS A 31 13.64 1.67 15.32
CA CYS A 31 12.90 0.69 16.14
C CYS A 31 12.53 -0.55 15.33
N VAL A 32 12.09 -0.40 14.09
CA VAL A 32 11.79 -1.52 13.18
C VAL A 32 13.06 -2.29 12.87
N GLY A 33 14.16 -1.61 12.56
CA GLY A 33 15.44 -2.22 12.28
C GLY A 33 16.00 -3.02 13.47
N ASP A 34 15.91 -2.46 14.67
CA ASP A 34 16.38 -3.14 15.89
C ASP A 34 15.49 -4.36 16.23
N PHE A 35 14.19 -4.26 16.03
CA PHE A 35 13.27 -5.38 16.20
C PHE A 35 13.61 -6.51 15.23
N ILE A 36 13.82 -6.22 13.95
CA ILE A 36 14.18 -7.21 12.94
C ILE A 36 15.52 -7.87 13.26
N LYS A 37 16.54 -7.10 13.65
CA LYS A 37 17.85 -7.63 14.05
C LYS A 37 17.74 -8.60 15.20
N GLN A 38 16.99 -8.26 16.25
CA GLN A 38 16.78 -9.16 17.40
C GLN A 38 16.00 -10.42 16.97
N TYR A 39 15.04 -10.29 16.09
CA TYR A 39 14.25 -11.43 15.61
C TYR A 39 15.06 -12.36 14.71
N GLN A 40 16.08 -11.85 14.02
CA GLN A 40 17.00 -12.67 13.21
C GLN A 40 17.76 -13.71 14.02
N GLU A 41 17.98 -13.45 15.30
CA GLU A 41 18.65 -14.38 16.22
C GLU A 41 17.74 -15.55 16.68
N LEU A 42 16.44 -15.48 16.39
CA LEU A 42 15.47 -16.47 16.83
C LEU A 42 15.33 -17.62 15.80
N PRO A 43 15.10 -18.86 16.24
CA PRO A 43 14.88 -19.99 15.33
C PRO A 43 13.70 -19.81 14.38
N GLN A 44 12.71 -18.98 14.76
CA GLN A 44 11.51 -18.68 13.97
C GLN A 44 11.81 -17.84 12.73
N TRP A 45 12.92 -17.09 12.71
CA TRP A 45 13.30 -16.23 11.60
C TRP A 45 13.19 -16.92 10.24
N LYS A 46 13.69 -18.14 10.13
CA LYS A 46 13.72 -18.91 8.88
C LYS A 46 12.33 -19.18 8.26
N ASN A 47 11.27 -19.09 9.08
CA ASN A 47 9.89 -19.34 8.68
C ASN A 47 9.02 -18.07 8.80
N THR A 48 9.63 -16.91 8.89
CA THR A 48 8.92 -15.63 9.10
C THR A 48 9.08 -14.72 7.89
N VAL A 49 8.00 -14.05 7.55
CA VAL A 49 7.97 -12.88 6.65
C VAL A 49 7.38 -11.71 7.42
N PHE A 50 8.08 -10.59 7.46
CA PHE A 50 7.56 -9.30 7.87
C PHE A 50 7.05 -8.57 6.65
N VAL A 51 5.87 -7.99 6.77
CA VAL A 51 5.27 -7.11 5.77
C VAL A 51 5.28 -5.70 6.34
N LEU A 52 6.09 -4.82 5.74
CA LEU A 52 6.17 -3.41 6.11
C LEU A 52 5.38 -2.61 5.07
N VAL A 53 4.35 -1.95 5.53
CA VAL A 53 3.47 -1.15 4.68
C VAL A 53 2.95 0.04 5.48
N PRO A 54 3.09 1.29 4.99
CA PRO A 54 2.42 2.43 5.57
C PRO A 54 0.93 2.42 5.19
N ASP A 55 0.12 3.13 5.96
CA ASP A 55 -1.30 3.34 5.66
C ASP A 55 -1.49 4.32 4.49
N HIS A 56 -0.69 5.39 4.44
CA HIS A 56 -0.64 6.38 3.36
C HIS A 56 0.69 7.14 3.40
N GLN A 57 0.94 7.97 2.41
CA GLN A 57 2.05 8.91 2.41
C GLN A 57 1.75 10.11 3.31
N GLY A 58 2.73 10.55 4.08
CA GLY A 58 2.68 11.81 4.82
C GLY A 58 2.98 13.02 3.93
N ALA A 59 2.32 14.15 4.18
CA ALA A 59 2.54 15.42 3.48
C ALA A 59 3.80 16.12 4.03
N TYR A 60 4.97 15.56 3.76
CA TYR A 60 6.25 16.11 4.21
C TYR A 60 7.34 15.89 3.14
N PRO A 61 8.22 16.87 2.89
CA PRO A 61 8.26 18.23 3.48
C PRO A 61 7.25 19.19 2.83
N TYR A 62 6.57 18.78 1.78
CA TYR A 62 5.64 19.61 1.02
C TYR A 62 4.22 19.00 1.02
N PRO A 63 3.18 19.83 0.87
CA PRO A 63 1.83 19.35 0.68
C PRO A 63 1.74 18.39 -0.52
N ILE A 64 0.87 17.39 -0.41
CA ILE A 64 0.55 16.50 -1.52
C ILE A 64 -0.43 17.22 -2.44
N GLU A 65 0.02 17.62 -3.62
CA GLU A 65 -0.80 18.32 -4.62
C GLU A 65 -1.62 17.35 -5.47
N ASN A 66 -1.00 16.24 -5.86
CA ASN A 66 -1.67 15.21 -6.65
C ASN A 66 -2.18 14.09 -5.72
N PRO A 67 -3.49 13.78 -5.74
CA PRO A 67 -4.05 12.69 -4.93
C PRO A 67 -3.38 11.32 -5.17
N LEU A 68 -2.88 11.05 -6.38
CA LEU A 68 -2.18 9.79 -6.68
C LEU A 68 -0.87 9.68 -5.90
N ASP A 69 -0.11 10.77 -5.80
CA ASP A 69 1.16 10.78 -5.07
C ASP A 69 0.94 10.43 -3.59
N GLY A 70 -0.15 10.94 -3.00
CA GLY A 70 -0.52 10.65 -1.62
C GLY A 70 -0.94 9.20 -1.35
N GLN A 71 -1.22 8.43 -2.39
CA GLN A 71 -1.59 7.02 -2.29
C GLN A 71 -0.47 6.07 -2.74
N THR A 72 0.62 6.61 -3.30
CA THR A 72 1.78 5.81 -3.71
C THR A 72 2.64 5.50 -2.50
N ILE A 73 2.64 4.25 -2.06
CA ILE A 73 3.33 3.78 -0.85
C ILE A 73 4.23 2.58 -1.15
N PRO A 74 5.32 2.40 -0.41
CA PRO A 74 6.13 1.19 -0.50
C PRO A 74 5.43 0.00 0.16
N LEU A 75 5.65 -1.18 -0.39
CA LEU A 75 5.38 -2.47 0.25
C LEU A 75 6.69 -3.25 0.31
N ILE A 76 7.16 -3.56 1.51
CA ILE A 76 8.41 -4.28 1.71
C ILE A 76 8.13 -5.61 2.39
N LEU A 77 8.61 -6.68 1.80
CA LEU A 77 8.59 -8.02 2.37
C LEU A 77 10.01 -8.39 2.78
N ILE A 78 10.22 -8.73 4.04
CA ILE A 78 11.52 -9.09 4.59
C ILE A 78 11.39 -10.27 5.56
N GLY A 79 12.35 -11.16 5.57
CA GLY A 79 12.34 -12.31 6.49
C GLY A 79 13.13 -13.49 5.98
N GLY A 80 13.44 -14.41 6.87
CA GLY A 80 14.22 -15.60 6.55
C GLY A 80 13.49 -16.62 5.66
N ALA A 81 12.17 -16.49 5.48
CA ALA A 81 11.42 -17.30 4.54
C ALA A 81 11.54 -16.81 3.07
N ILE A 82 12.04 -15.59 2.85
CA ILE A 82 12.29 -15.04 1.52
C ILE A 82 13.63 -15.54 1.03
N LYS A 83 13.62 -16.29 -0.08
CA LYS A 83 14.81 -16.94 -0.60
C LYS A 83 15.67 -16.03 -1.45
N GLU A 84 15.06 -15.14 -2.21
CA GLU A 84 15.74 -14.28 -3.17
C GLU A 84 15.19 -12.85 -3.12
N PRO A 85 16.07 -11.84 -3.09
CA PRO A 85 15.64 -10.45 -3.19
C PRO A 85 15.17 -10.16 -4.61
N ARG A 86 14.05 -9.41 -4.74
CA ARG A 86 13.52 -8.95 -6.02
C ARG A 86 12.77 -7.63 -5.87
N VAL A 87 12.73 -6.87 -6.93
CA VAL A 87 11.82 -5.73 -7.08
C VAL A 87 10.58 -6.20 -7.82
N ILE A 88 9.42 -5.73 -7.39
CA ILE A 88 8.11 -6.05 -7.96
C ILE A 88 7.50 -4.74 -8.48
N ASP A 89 7.47 -4.57 -9.80
CA ASP A 89 6.96 -3.39 -10.49
C ASP A 89 5.51 -3.58 -10.94
N THR A 90 4.70 -4.16 -10.06
CA THR A 90 3.30 -4.45 -10.35
C THR A 90 2.41 -3.43 -9.65
N TYR A 91 1.50 -2.79 -10.39
CA TYR A 91 0.48 -1.96 -9.77
C TYR A 91 -0.43 -2.80 -8.89
N ALA A 92 -0.57 -2.36 -7.63
CA ALA A 92 -1.31 -3.08 -6.60
C ALA A 92 -1.95 -2.12 -5.60
N SER A 93 -2.77 -2.65 -4.72
CA SER A 93 -3.35 -1.95 -3.59
C SER A 93 -3.01 -2.68 -2.28
N GLN A 94 -3.17 -2.03 -1.14
CA GLN A 94 -2.98 -2.68 0.17
C GLN A 94 -3.87 -3.91 0.37
N ILE A 95 -5.08 -3.91 -0.21
CA ILE A 95 -6.00 -5.06 -0.15
C ILE A 95 -5.43 -6.32 -0.80
N ASP A 96 -4.45 -6.19 -1.70
CA ASP A 96 -3.83 -7.31 -2.41
C ASP A 96 -2.83 -8.09 -1.56
N ILE A 97 -2.45 -7.57 -0.41
CA ILE A 97 -1.55 -8.22 0.54
C ILE A 97 -2.12 -9.58 0.98
N ALA A 98 -3.42 -9.64 1.25
CA ALA A 98 -4.06 -10.86 1.76
C ALA A 98 -3.96 -12.02 0.77
N ALA A 99 -4.44 -11.85 -0.46
CA ALA A 99 -4.37 -12.89 -1.49
C ALA A 99 -2.92 -13.25 -1.83
N THR A 100 -2.03 -12.26 -1.89
CA THR A 100 -0.61 -12.49 -2.16
C THR A 100 0.03 -13.39 -1.11
N LEU A 101 -0.16 -13.09 0.18
CA LEU A 101 0.43 -13.90 1.25
C LEU A 101 -0.17 -15.30 1.32
N LEU A 102 -1.49 -15.42 1.22
CA LEU A 102 -2.18 -16.71 1.25
C LEU A 102 -1.76 -17.59 0.07
N SER A 103 -1.64 -17.02 -1.13
CA SER A 103 -1.14 -17.72 -2.31
C SER A 103 0.27 -18.27 -2.11
N GLN A 104 1.20 -17.47 -1.52
CA GLN A 104 2.55 -17.93 -1.21
C GLN A 104 2.59 -19.05 -0.15
N LEU A 105 1.58 -19.13 0.70
CA LEU A 105 1.39 -20.21 1.67
C LEU A 105 0.67 -21.42 1.12
N GLY A 106 0.21 -21.40 -0.14
CA GLY A 106 -0.60 -22.45 -0.76
C GLY A 106 -2.00 -22.56 -0.14
N LEU A 107 -2.52 -21.47 0.43
CA LEU A 107 -3.84 -21.43 1.06
C LEU A 107 -4.86 -20.79 0.11
N PRO A 108 -6.15 -21.21 0.17
CA PRO A 108 -7.20 -20.58 -0.59
C PRO A 108 -7.43 -19.15 -0.13
N HIS A 109 -7.79 -18.28 -1.07
CA HIS A 109 -8.03 -16.85 -0.79
C HIS A 109 -9.29 -16.31 -1.48
N ASP A 110 -10.19 -17.18 -1.93
CA ASP A 110 -11.43 -16.84 -2.66
C ASP A 110 -12.37 -15.94 -1.85
N GLU A 111 -12.30 -16.00 -0.52
CA GLU A 111 -13.08 -15.14 0.38
C GLU A 111 -12.65 -13.66 0.30
N PHE A 112 -11.43 -13.39 -0.13
CA PHE A 112 -10.89 -12.03 -0.30
C PHE A 112 -11.23 -11.52 -1.71
N THR A 113 -12.50 -11.37 -2.02
CA THR A 113 -13.05 -11.06 -3.37
C THR A 113 -12.36 -9.88 -4.08
N PHE A 114 -11.88 -8.88 -3.34
CA PHE A 114 -11.23 -7.69 -3.89
C PHE A 114 -9.70 -7.76 -3.88
N SER A 115 -9.14 -8.80 -3.30
CA SER A 115 -7.71 -9.02 -3.20
C SER A 115 -7.23 -9.93 -4.34
N LYS A 116 -6.10 -9.61 -4.92
CA LYS A 116 -5.46 -10.40 -5.98
C LYS A 116 -4.00 -10.70 -5.62
N ASP A 117 -3.50 -11.84 -6.07
CA ASP A 117 -2.09 -12.17 -5.90
C ASP A 117 -1.24 -11.34 -6.87
N ILE A 118 -0.45 -10.40 -6.33
CA ILE A 118 0.43 -9.51 -7.11
C ILE A 118 1.61 -10.24 -7.74
N LEU A 119 1.93 -11.44 -7.26
CA LEU A 119 3.03 -12.27 -7.76
C LEU A 119 2.59 -13.22 -8.88
N ASN A 120 1.30 -13.36 -9.10
CA ASN A 120 0.75 -14.16 -10.18
C ASN A 120 0.67 -13.32 -11.47
N PRO A 121 1.44 -13.62 -12.52
CA PRO A 121 1.44 -12.84 -13.76
C PRO A 121 0.10 -12.88 -14.51
N SER A 122 -0.80 -13.80 -14.15
CA SER A 122 -2.15 -13.88 -14.72
C SER A 122 -3.18 -13.05 -13.95
N SER A 123 -2.83 -12.48 -12.80
CA SER A 123 -3.70 -11.58 -12.05
C SER A 123 -3.83 -10.23 -12.77
N PRO A 124 -4.96 -9.54 -12.67
CA PRO A 124 -5.06 -8.16 -13.15
C PRO A 124 -4.12 -7.25 -12.38
N HIS A 125 -3.34 -6.44 -13.08
CA HIS A 125 -2.36 -5.53 -12.49
C HIS A 125 -2.91 -4.10 -12.46
N PHE A 126 -3.49 -3.72 -11.31
CA PHE A 126 -3.98 -2.37 -11.07
C PHE A 126 -3.90 -2.00 -9.58
N GLY A 127 -3.70 -0.73 -9.28
CA GLY A 127 -3.92 -0.13 -7.98
C GLY A 127 -5.28 0.55 -7.92
N TYR A 128 -5.97 0.47 -6.78
CA TYR A 128 -7.23 1.14 -6.53
C TYR A 128 -7.25 1.72 -5.12
N PHE A 129 -7.77 2.92 -4.99
CA PHE A 129 -8.04 3.54 -3.70
C PHE A 129 -9.34 4.35 -3.75
N THR A 130 -9.96 4.54 -2.59
CA THR A 130 -11.15 5.39 -2.46
C THR A 130 -11.05 6.29 -1.23
N ARG A 131 -11.63 7.47 -1.35
CA ARG A 131 -11.83 8.47 -0.32
C ARG A 131 -13.30 8.90 -0.34
N PRO A 132 -13.81 9.64 0.65
CA PRO A 132 -15.24 9.98 0.70
C PRO A 132 -15.81 10.58 -0.59
N ASN A 133 -15.04 11.41 -1.29
CA ASN A 133 -15.50 12.15 -2.46
C ASN A 133 -14.73 11.85 -3.75
N TYR A 134 -13.81 10.90 -3.75
CA TYR A 134 -13.11 10.50 -4.97
C TYR A 134 -12.56 9.08 -4.87
N PHE A 135 -12.27 8.49 -6.03
CA PHE A 135 -11.48 7.28 -6.14
C PHE A 135 -10.35 7.45 -7.15
N GLY A 136 -9.36 6.59 -7.07
CA GLY A 136 -8.32 6.48 -8.07
C GLY A 136 -8.12 5.05 -8.53
N MET A 137 -7.71 4.91 -9.78
CA MET A 137 -7.36 3.64 -10.40
C MET A 137 -6.13 3.82 -11.27
N VAL A 138 -5.11 2.98 -11.02
CA VAL A 138 -3.84 3.01 -11.75
C VAL A 138 -3.64 1.66 -12.42
N THR A 139 -3.35 1.71 -13.72
CA THR A 139 -2.97 0.54 -14.54
C THR A 139 -1.68 0.86 -15.28
N PRO A 140 -1.03 -0.11 -15.94
CA PRO A 140 0.15 0.15 -16.75
C PRO A 140 -0.05 1.22 -17.83
N GLU A 141 -1.27 1.38 -18.35
CA GLU A 141 -1.61 2.28 -19.45
C GLU A 141 -2.02 3.67 -18.99
N ASN A 142 -2.77 3.75 -17.86
CA ASN A 142 -3.39 4.99 -17.42
C ASN A 142 -3.40 5.16 -15.91
N GLN A 143 -3.45 6.43 -15.48
CA GLN A 143 -3.69 6.85 -14.10
C GLN A 143 -4.96 7.71 -14.09
N LEU A 144 -5.89 7.39 -13.20
CA LEU A 144 -7.16 8.09 -13.06
C LEU A 144 -7.41 8.49 -11.62
N VAL A 145 -7.81 9.73 -11.40
CA VAL A 145 -8.56 10.17 -10.22
C VAL A 145 -9.91 10.73 -10.69
N TYR A 146 -10.97 10.27 -10.09
CA TYR A 146 -12.31 10.76 -10.36
C TYR A 146 -12.93 11.35 -9.11
N ASN A 147 -13.28 12.64 -9.17
CA ASN A 147 -14.00 13.31 -8.10
C ASN A 147 -15.52 13.08 -8.29
N LEU A 148 -16.12 12.44 -7.30
CA LEU A 148 -17.54 12.05 -7.32
C LEU A 148 -18.50 13.24 -7.20
N ASP A 149 -18.09 14.29 -6.48
CA ASP A 149 -18.92 15.49 -6.27
C ASP A 149 -18.84 16.44 -7.46
N ALA A 150 -17.64 16.69 -7.95
CA ALA A 150 -17.39 17.64 -9.04
C ALA A 150 -17.52 17.02 -10.43
N ASN A 151 -17.62 15.69 -10.54
CA ASN A 151 -17.57 14.95 -11.82
C ASN A 151 -16.35 15.33 -12.68
N THR A 152 -15.20 15.55 -12.05
CA THR A 152 -13.95 15.88 -12.73
C THR A 152 -13.04 14.68 -12.80
N VAL A 153 -12.32 14.57 -13.90
CA VAL A 153 -11.36 13.49 -14.17
C VAL A 153 -9.97 14.08 -14.32
N LEU A 154 -9.01 13.52 -13.60
CA LEU A 154 -7.58 13.60 -13.90
C LEU A 154 -7.18 12.25 -14.49
N ASP A 155 -6.77 12.24 -15.74
CA ASP A 155 -6.45 11.03 -16.48
C ASP A 155 -5.17 11.25 -17.28
N GLU A 156 -4.14 10.48 -16.94
CA GLU A 156 -2.84 10.56 -17.57
C GLU A 156 -2.49 9.18 -18.13
N GLY A 157 -1.84 9.17 -19.32
CA GLY A 157 -1.42 7.95 -19.98
C GLY A 157 -1.90 7.86 -21.42
N THR A 158 -1.79 6.67 -22.03
CA THR A 158 -2.03 6.47 -23.45
C THR A 158 -3.49 6.26 -23.81
N GLU A 159 -4.27 5.67 -22.92
CA GLU A 159 -5.67 5.31 -23.14
C GLU A 159 -6.59 6.10 -22.20
N LYS A 160 -6.68 7.41 -22.43
CA LYS A 160 -7.46 8.30 -21.59
C LYS A 160 -8.91 7.84 -21.45
N GLY A 161 -9.42 7.88 -20.22
CA GLY A 161 -10.77 7.45 -19.88
C GLY A 161 -10.94 5.93 -19.70
N ALA A 162 -9.96 5.11 -20.06
CA ALA A 162 -10.08 3.65 -19.97
C ALA A 162 -10.33 3.15 -18.54
N ASN A 163 -9.81 3.85 -17.52
CA ASN A 163 -9.96 3.46 -16.13
C ASN A 163 -11.26 3.96 -15.48
N LEU A 164 -12.00 4.86 -16.10
CA LEU A 164 -13.19 5.48 -15.49
C LEU A 164 -14.29 4.47 -15.23
N GLU A 165 -14.71 3.73 -16.25
CA GLU A 165 -15.78 2.73 -16.12
C GLU A 165 -15.35 1.56 -15.25
N LYS A 166 -14.09 1.11 -15.35
CA LYS A 166 -13.53 0.06 -14.50
C LYS A 166 -13.53 0.49 -13.03
N GLY A 167 -13.08 1.73 -12.75
CA GLY A 167 -13.03 2.27 -11.40
C GLY A 167 -14.42 2.46 -10.79
N LYS A 168 -15.40 2.96 -11.55
CA LYS A 168 -16.81 3.03 -11.13
C LYS A 168 -17.40 1.65 -10.84
N ALA A 169 -17.14 0.68 -11.71
CA ALA A 169 -17.60 -0.69 -11.51
C ALA A 169 -17.00 -1.34 -10.26
N PHE A 170 -15.72 -1.07 -9.99
CA PHE A 170 -15.07 -1.55 -8.78
C PHE A 170 -15.67 -0.91 -7.53
N LEU A 171 -15.89 0.41 -7.53
CA LEU A 171 -16.55 1.12 -6.43
C LEU A 171 -17.97 0.59 -6.17
N GLN A 172 -18.75 0.37 -7.24
CA GLN A 172 -20.11 -0.18 -7.13
C GLN A 172 -20.07 -1.57 -6.47
N LYS A 173 -19.13 -2.41 -6.86
CA LYS A 173 -18.95 -3.74 -6.26
C LYS A 173 -18.59 -3.68 -4.79
N LEU A 174 -17.76 -2.73 -4.37
CA LEU A 174 -17.44 -2.50 -2.96
C LEU A 174 -18.70 -2.11 -2.16
N TYR A 175 -19.52 -1.22 -2.68
CA TYR A 175 -20.78 -0.83 -2.03
C TYR A 175 -21.79 -1.97 -2.00
N ASP A 176 -21.91 -2.74 -3.09
CA ASP A 176 -22.80 -3.91 -3.14
C ASP A 176 -22.39 -4.99 -2.13
N ASP A 177 -21.11 -5.19 -1.92
CA ASP A 177 -20.59 -6.12 -0.91
C ASP A 177 -20.85 -5.62 0.50
N LEU A 178 -20.56 -4.33 0.74
CA LEU A 178 -20.81 -3.70 2.04
C LEU A 178 -22.29 -3.76 2.43
N ALA A 179 -23.19 -3.54 1.48
CA ALA A 179 -24.64 -3.56 1.71
C ALA A 179 -25.19 -4.97 2.04
N LYS A 180 -24.43 -6.03 1.76
CA LYS A 180 -24.81 -7.42 2.04
C LYS A 180 -24.28 -7.97 3.36
N ARG A 181 -23.33 -7.26 3.98
CA ARG A 181 -22.71 -7.60 5.28
C ARG A 181 -23.49 -7.02 6.45
#